data_fc97b822cf21331e4f74340867a7f6fc
#
_entry.id   fc97b822cf21331e4f74340867a7f6fc
#
_cell.length_a   1.000
_cell.length_b   1.000
_cell.length_c   1.000
_cell.angle_alpha   90.00
_cell.angle_beta   90.00
_cell.angle_gamma   90.00
#
_symmetry.space_group_name_H-M   'P 1'
#
loop_
_entity.id
_entity.type
_entity.pdbx_description
1 polymer ?
#
loop_
_entity_poly.entity_id
_entity_poly.type
_entity_poly.pdbx_seq_one_letter_code
_entity_poly.pdbx_strand_id
1 'polypeptide(L)'
;GAAPFAAEGAMSDLRAVFSLQSEVFTILARRDANIASFDDLKGKRVGVGAPNSGVEINARMIFEAHGMTYKDVKVDYLNYGEAIDQMKNGLINAAFVTSGLGNATIRELGVTKKIAFVPVDGEARQRLIKKYPFYIESTIPAATYGTASDTPTAAVMNILVADKKLPADVVYDLLKNIFSPTGLETI
;
A
#
# COMPACT_ATOMS: atom_id res chain seq x y z
N GLY A 1 13.74 -11.38 7.10
CA GLY A 1 13.51 -10.45 6.01
C GLY A 1 12.30 -10.83 5.19
N ALA A 2 11.58 -9.83 4.66
CA ALA A 2 10.51 -10.06 3.70
C ALA A 2 11.06 -10.66 2.40
N ALA A 3 10.20 -11.31 1.61
CA ALA A 3 10.56 -12.16 0.49
C ALA A 3 11.70 -11.65 -0.44
N PRO A 4 11.82 -10.36 -0.82
CA PRO A 4 12.93 -9.94 -1.68
C PRO A 4 14.30 -9.91 -0.97
N PHE A 5 14.31 -9.83 0.37
CA PHE A 5 15.54 -9.76 1.18
C PHE A 5 15.80 -11.04 1.99
N ALA A 6 15.00 -12.08 1.79
CA ALA A 6 15.14 -13.31 2.56
C ALA A 6 16.51 -14.00 2.35
N ALA A 7 17.08 -13.86 1.16
CA ALA A 7 18.38 -14.41 0.83
C ALA A 7 19.56 -13.60 1.43
N GLU A 8 19.33 -12.35 1.82
CA GLU A 8 20.37 -11.47 2.37
C GLU A 8 20.53 -11.62 3.90
N GLY A 9 19.62 -12.37 4.53
CA GLY A 9 19.62 -12.59 5.99
C GLY A 9 19.16 -11.36 6.78
N ALA A 10 19.50 -11.33 8.06
CA ALA A 10 19.14 -10.22 8.95
C ALA A 10 20.02 -9.00 8.69
N MET A 11 19.41 -7.86 8.49
CA MET A 11 20.12 -6.57 8.37
C MET A 11 20.57 -6.08 9.75
N SER A 12 21.67 -6.67 10.27
CA SER A 12 22.17 -6.44 11.64
C SER A 12 22.66 -5.01 11.88
N ASP A 13 22.83 -4.22 10.82
CA ASP A 13 23.31 -2.84 10.91
C ASP A 13 22.17 -1.81 10.98
N LEU A 14 20.93 -2.22 10.78
CA LEU A 14 19.78 -1.35 10.92
C LEU A 14 19.21 -1.36 12.35
N ARG A 15 18.74 -0.21 12.77
CA ARG A 15 18.01 0.01 14.02
C ARG A 15 16.70 0.72 13.72
N ALA A 16 15.60 0.17 14.20
CA ALA A 16 14.32 0.87 14.18
C ALA A 16 14.38 2.01 15.20
N VAL A 17 14.02 3.19 14.79
CA VAL A 17 14.03 4.40 15.61
C VAL A 17 12.63 4.68 16.14
N PHE A 18 11.65 4.84 15.23
CA PHE A 18 10.23 4.93 15.60
C PHE A 18 9.32 4.60 14.41
N SER A 19 8.05 4.31 14.72
CA SER A 19 7.01 4.15 13.71
C SER A 19 6.40 5.50 13.36
N LEU A 20 6.31 5.77 12.08
CA LEU A 20 5.65 6.96 11.53
C LEU A 20 4.13 6.71 11.40
N GLN A 21 3.67 6.59 10.20
CA GLN A 21 2.26 6.38 9.84
C GLN A 21 2.04 5.01 9.21
N SER A 22 0.80 4.57 9.16
CA SER A 22 0.44 3.40 8.40
C SER A 22 0.30 3.74 6.91
N GLU A 23 0.89 2.91 6.07
CA GLU A 23 0.69 2.89 4.63
C GLU A 23 -0.41 1.89 4.30
N VAL A 24 -1.55 2.39 3.88
CA VAL A 24 -2.75 1.58 3.63
C VAL A 24 -2.75 1.06 2.20
N PHE A 25 -3.06 -0.22 2.02
CA PHE A 25 -3.25 -0.79 0.69
C PHE A 25 -4.58 -0.34 0.13
N THR A 26 -4.48 0.38 -0.96
CA THR A 26 -5.64 0.87 -1.68
C THR A 26 -5.64 0.23 -3.06
N ILE A 27 -6.56 -0.70 -3.29
CA ILE A 27 -6.74 -1.31 -4.59
C ILE A 27 -7.87 -0.55 -5.29
N LEU A 28 -7.49 0.30 -6.21
CA LEU A 28 -8.40 1.10 -7.01
C LEU A 28 -8.93 0.28 -8.17
N ALA A 29 -10.23 0.30 -8.42
CA ALA A 29 -10.85 -0.29 -9.60
C ALA A 29 -11.71 0.76 -10.30
N ARG A 30 -11.73 0.74 -11.62
CA ARG A 30 -12.70 1.52 -12.40
C ARG A 30 -14.09 0.92 -12.21
N ARG A 31 -15.10 1.75 -11.99
CA ARG A 31 -16.48 1.28 -11.80
C ARG A 31 -17.03 0.53 -13.01
N ASP A 32 -16.66 0.94 -14.23
CA ASP A 32 -17.08 0.30 -15.47
C ASP A 32 -16.36 -1.03 -15.75
N ALA A 33 -15.35 -1.39 -14.96
CA ALA A 33 -14.68 -2.67 -15.04
C ALA A 33 -15.41 -3.81 -14.32
N ASN A 34 -16.47 -3.50 -13.54
CA ASN A 34 -17.28 -4.46 -12.76
C ASN A 34 -16.39 -5.32 -11.84
N ILE A 35 -15.58 -4.67 -11.00
CA ILE A 35 -14.71 -5.32 -10.03
C ILE A 35 -15.26 -4.95 -8.64
N ALA A 36 -15.87 -5.91 -7.96
CA ALA A 36 -16.42 -5.75 -6.62
C ALA A 36 -15.62 -6.53 -5.56
N SER A 37 -14.94 -7.59 -5.97
CA SER A 37 -14.11 -8.45 -5.14
C SER A 37 -12.73 -8.64 -5.75
N PHE A 38 -11.80 -9.20 -4.97
CA PHE A 38 -10.45 -9.49 -5.47
C PHE A 38 -10.46 -10.53 -6.61
N ASP A 39 -11.37 -11.50 -6.56
CA ASP A 39 -11.51 -12.52 -7.60
C ASP A 39 -11.91 -11.95 -8.96
N ASP A 40 -12.61 -10.81 -9.00
CA ASP A 40 -13.00 -10.13 -10.23
C ASP A 40 -11.81 -9.51 -10.99
N LEU A 41 -10.62 -9.47 -10.37
CA LEU A 41 -9.38 -9.07 -11.04
C LEU A 41 -8.92 -10.09 -12.09
N LYS A 42 -9.40 -11.34 -12.06
CA LYS A 42 -9.02 -12.37 -13.02
C LYS A 42 -9.27 -11.91 -14.47
N GLY A 43 -8.22 -12.00 -15.28
CA GLY A 43 -8.23 -11.57 -16.69
C GLY A 43 -8.20 -10.05 -16.91
N LYS A 44 -8.26 -9.24 -15.86
CA LYS A 44 -8.22 -7.76 -15.95
C LYS A 44 -6.80 -7.25 -16.12
N ARG A 45 -6.67 -6.02 -16.64
CA ARG A 45 -5.41 -5.27 -16.67
C ARG A 45 -5.22 -4.55 -15.36
N VAL A 46 -4.11 -4.84 -14.67
CA VAL A 46 -3.87 -4.38 -13.30
C VAL A 46 -2.48 -3.76 -13.18
N GLY A 47 -2.43 -2.50 -12.78
CA GLY A 47 -1.21 -1.82 -12.38
C GLY A 47 -0.76 -2.31 -11.00
N VAL A 48 0.42 -2.90 -10.90
CA VAL A 48 0.89 -3.53 -9.65
C VAL A 48 2.02 -2.76 -8.96
N GLY A 49 2.36 -1.58 -9.46
CA GLY A 49 3.52 -0.81 -9.00
C GLY A 49 4.73 -0.97 -9.92
N ALA A 50 5.72 -0.12 -9.74
CA ALA A 50 7.00 -0.25 -10.46
C ALA A 50 7.73 -1.55 -10.07
N PRO A 51 8.53 -2.14 -10.95
CA PRO A 51 9.25 -3.37 -10.66
C PRO A 51 10.06 -3.27 -9.37
N ASN A 52 9.93 -4.26 -8.48
CA ASN A 52 10.62 -4.34 -7.18
C ASN A 52 10.32 -3.16 -6.22
N SER A 53 9.30 -2.36 -6.49
CA SER A 53 8.82 -1.34 -5.53
C SER A 53 8.08 -1.98 -4.35
N GLY A 54 7.95 -1.25 -3.25
CA GLY A 54 7.15 -1.68 -2.11
C GLY A 54 5.69 -1.99 -2.50
N VAL A 55 5.12 -1.22 -3.44
CA VAL A 55 3.76 -1.46 -3.97
C VAL A 55 3.70 -2.80 -4.69
N GLU A 56 4.67 -3.11 -5.54
CA GLU A 56 4.71 -4.36 -6.31
C GLU A 56 4.89 -5.58 -5.41
N ILE A 57 5.76 -5.47 -4.39
CA ILE A 57 5.97 -6.52 -3.40
C ILE A 57 4.68 -6.78 -2.62
N ASN A 58 4.01 -5.73 -2.18
CA ASN A 58 2.74 -5.81 -1.47
C ASN A 58 1.64 -6.44 -2.35
N ALA A 59 1.54 -6.01 -3.61
CA ALA A 59 0.58 -6.57 -4.57
C ALA A 59 0.79 -8.08 -4.71
N ARG A 60 2.02 -8.54 -4.90
CA ARG A 60 2.36 -9.97 -5.02
C ARG A 60 1.93 -10.77 -3.79
N MET A 61 2.18 -10.25 -2.58
CA MET A 61 1.81 -10.91 -1.33
C MET A 61 0.28 -10.96 -1.15
N ILE A 62 -0.44 -9.91 -1.56
CA ILE A 62 -1.91 -9.86 -1.52
C ILE A 62 -2.49 -10.86 -2.53
N PHE A 63 -1.97 -10.92 -3.77
CA PHE A 63 -2.37 -11.94 -4.76
C PHE A 63 -2.20 -13.35 -4.19
N GLU A 64 -1.04 -13.64 -3.59
CA GLU A 64 -0.78 -14.95 -2.97
C GLU A 64 -1.78 -15.26 -1.85
N ALA A 65 -2.09 -14.29 -0.99
CA ALA A 65 -3.05 -14.46 0.09
C ALA A 65 -4.47 -14.79 -0.40
N HIS A 66 -4.83 -14.31 -1.60
CA HIS A 66 -6.08 -14.65 -2.29
C HIS A 66 -6.00 -15.93 -3.12
N GLY A 67 -4.88 -16.67 -3.09
CA GLY A 67 -4.69 -17.88 -3.90
C GLY A 67 -4.54 -17.59 -5.39
N MET A 68 -4.20 -16.36 -5.75
CA MET A 68 -3.97 -15.89 -7.11
C MET A 68 -2.49 -15.57 -7.36
N THR A 69 -2.15 -15.46 -8.62
CA THR A 69 -0.80 -15.08 -9.07
C THR A 69 -0.91 -14.05 -10.20
N TYR A 70 0.20 -13.49 -10.60
CA TYR A 70 0.25 -12.59 -11.76
C TYR A 70 -0.11 -13.26 -13.10
N LYS A 71 -0.21 -14.61 -13.14
CA LYS A 71 -0.69 -15.34 -14.32
C LYS A 71 -2.21 -15.23 -14.50
N ASP A 72 -2.92 -14.88 -13.43
CA ASP A 72 -4.38 -14.75 -13.43
C ASP A 72 -4.86 -13.40 -13.94
N VAL A 73 -3.94 -12.43 -14.13
CA VAL A 73 -4.22 -11.05 -14.54
C VAL A 73 -3.29 -10.62 -15.67
N LYS A 74 -3.59 -9.50 -16.32
CA LYS A 74 -2.67 -8.82 -17.25
C LYS A 74 -1.94 -7.74 -16.48
N VAL A 75 -0.69 -8.02 -16.08
CA VAL A 75 0.11 -7.13 -15.22
C VAL A 75 0.70 -5.98 -16.02
N ASP A 76 0.55 -4.77 -15.49
CA ASP A 76 1.28 -3.59 -15.92
C ASP A 76 2.15 -3.08 -14.75
N TYR A 77 3.45 -2.97 -15.00
CA TYR A 77 4.40 -2.42 -14.04
C TYR A 77 4.47 -0.91 -14.22
N LEU A 78 3.77 -0.18 -13.37
CA LEU A 78 3.56 1.26 -13.48
C LEU A 78 3.89 1.91 -12.15
N ASN A 79 4.60 3.04 -12.18
CA ASN A 79 4.68 3.87 -10.98
C ASN A 79 3.32 4.50 -10.66
N TYR A 80 3.24 5.16 -9.51
CA TYR A 80 1.98 5.72 -9.03
C TYR A 80 1.31 6.69 -10.02
N GLY A 81 2.06 7.64 -10.57
CA GLY A 81 1.52 8.63 -11.53
C GLY A 81 1.03 7.97 -12.81
N GLU A 82 1.84 7.08 -13.38
CA GLU A 82 1.48 6.34 -14.59
C GLU A 82 0.21 5.49 -14.40
N ALA A 83 0.09 4.82 -13.25
CA ALA A 83 -1.09 3.99 -12.95
C ALA A 83 -2.36 4.86 -12.90
N ILE A 84 -2.30 6.02 -12.26
CA ILE A 84 -3.41 6.97 -12.18
C ILE A 84 -3.80 7.49 -13.57
N ASP A 85 -2.82 7.88 -14.38
CA ASP A 85 -3.06 8.37 -15.73
C ASP A 85 -3.67 7.28 -16.63
N GLN A 86 -3.17 6.06 -16.54
CA GLN A 86 -3.72 4.94 -17.30
C GLN A 86 -5.13 4.56 -16.85
N MET A 87 -5.45 4.68 -15.56
CA MET A 87 -6.83 4.53 -15.07
C MET A 87 -7.75 5.62 -15.63
N LYS A 88 -7.32 6.90 -15.59
CA LYS A 88 -8.09 8.03 -16.16
C LYS A 88 -8.38 7.81 -17.64
N ASN A 89 -7.41 7.30 -18.38
CA ASN A 89 -7.50 7.05 -19.82
C ASN A 89 -8.19 5.71 -20.18
N GLY A 90 -8.57 4.92 -19.18
CA GLY A 90 -9.28 3.65 -19.42
C GLY A 90 -8.39 2.50 -19.89
N LEU A 91 -7.08 2.64 -19.81
CA LEU A 91 -6.11 1.67 -20.33
C LEU A 91 -5.88 0.48 -19.39
N ILE A 92 -6.07 0.68 -18.08
CA ILE A 92 -6.07 -0.38 -17.05
C ILE A 92 -7.40 -0.43 -16.30
N ASN A 93 -7.73 -1.58 -15.75
CA ASN A 93 -8.99 -1.81 -15.04
C ASN A 93 -8.87 -1.52 -13.53
N ALA A 94 -7.72 -1.81 -12.96
CA ALA A 94 -7.42 -1.63 -11.54
C ALA A 94 -5.96 -1.26 -11.32
N ALA A 95 -5.66 -0.69 -10.15
CA ALA A 95 -4.30 -0.36 -9.74
C ALA A 95 -4.09 -0.56 -8.24
N PHE A 96 -2.95 -1.11 -7.88
CA PHE A 96 -2.48 -1.15 -6.50
C PHE A 96 -1.76 0.14 -6.14
N VAL A 97 -2.11 0.68 -5.00
CA VAL A 97 -1.49 1.86 -4.39
C VAL A 97 -1.23 1.57 -2.92
N THR A 98 -0.08 1.98 -2.43
CA THR A 98 0.22 1.96 -1.00
C THR A 98 0.56 3.38 -0.60
N SER A 99 -0.26 3.97 0.26
CA SER A 99 -0.10 5.37 0.69
C SER A 99 -0.82 5.63 2.01
N GLY A 100 -0.47 6.74 2.65
CA GLY A 100 -1.27 7.26 3.76
C GLY A 100 -2.72 7.56 3.33
N LEU A 101 -3.66 7.45 4.27
CA LEU A 101 -5.06 7.81 4.04
C LEU A 101 -5.19 9.30 3.69
N GLY A 102 -6.15 9.61 2.84
CA GLY A 102 -6.41 10.99 2.42
C GLY A 102 -5.51 11.50 1.29
N ASN A 103 -4.76 10.61 0.63
CA ASN A 103 -3.95 10.96 -0.53
C ASN A 103 -4.75 11.81 -1.54
N ALA A 104 -4.19 12.98 -1.88
CA ALA A 104 -4.87 13.98 -2.70
C ALA A 104 -5.26 13.46 -4.09
N THR A 105 -4.38 12.67 -4.72
CA THR A 105 -4.63 12.12 -6.07
C THR A 105 -5.75 11.09 -6.05
N ILE A 106 -5.84 10.25 -5.00
CA ILE A 106 -6.96 9.31 -4.84
C ILE A 106 -8.26 10.07 -4.57
N ARG A 107 -8.21 11.15 -3.78
CA ARG A 107 -9.38 12.03 -3.56
C ARG A 107 -9.88 12.64 -4.87
N GLU A 108 -8.97 13.16 -5.69
CA GLU A 108 -9.32 13.72 -7.01
C GLU A 108 -10.02 12.69 -7.90
N LEU A 109 -9.51 11.45 -7.94
CA LEU A 109 -10.17 10.36 -8.64
C LEU A 109 -11.53 10.01 -8.04
N GLY A 110 -11.65 10.00 -6.70
CA GLY A 110 -12.89 9.74 -5.97
C GLY A 110 -14.00 10.71 -6.33
N VAL A 111 -13.68 12.02 -6.45
CA VAL A 111 -14.62 13.08 -6.83
C VAL A 111 -15.26 12.77 -8.20
N THR A 112 -14.54 12.15 -9.11
CA THR A 112 -15.10 11.76 -10.42
C THR A 112 -16.15 10.66 -10.33
N LYS A 113 -16.31 10.00 -9.16
CA LYS A 113 -17.16 8.82 -8.93
C LYS A 113 -16.93 7.66 -9.91
N LYS A 114 -15.78 7.63 -10.59
CA LYS A 114 -15.43 6.62 -11.60
C LYS A 114 -14.64 5.46 -11.01
N ILE A 115 -14.24 5.52 -9.74
CA ILE A 115 -13.50 4.47 -9.06
C ILE A 115 -14.30 3.83 -7.94
N ALA A 116 -13.95 2.60 -7.62
CA ALA A 116 -14.32 1.85 -6.44
C ALA A 116 -13.06 1.31 -5.78
N PHE A 117 -13.16 0.91 -4.51
CA PHE A 117 -12.08 0.22 -3.81
C PHE A 117 -12.38 -1.28 -3.77
N VAL A 118 -11.37 -2.10 -4.04
CA VAL A 118 -11.46 -3.56 -3.91
C VAL A 118 -11.02 -3.93 -2.50
N PRO A 119 -11.85 -4.65 -1.73
CA PRO A 119 -11.51 -5.03 -0.37
C PRO A 119 -10.39 -6.08 -0.31
N VAL A 120 -9.60 -6.02 0.76
CA VAL A 120 -8.73 -7.10 1.21
C VAL A 120 -9.26 -7.52 2.58
N ASP A 121 -10.06 -8.57 2.62
CA ASP A 121 -10.82 -8.98 3.81
C ASP A 121 -10.87 -10.50 4.01
N GLY A 122 -11.70 -10.92 4.93
CA GLY A 122 -12.01 -12.32 5.19
C GLY A 122 -10.77 -13.17 5.44
N GLU A 123 -10.82 -14.42 5.00
CA GLU A 123 -9.73 -15.39 5.17
C GLU A 123 -8.43 -14.98 4.45
N ALA A 124 -8.54 -14.27 3.32
CA ALA A 124 -7.37 -13.83 2.57
C ALA A 124 -6.54 -12.84 3.40
N ARG A 125 -7.18 -11.86 4.05
CA ARG A 125 -6.50 -10.94 4.95
C ARG A 125 -5.88 -11.67 6.15
N GLN A 126 -6.59 -12.65 6.72
CA GLN A 126 -6.05 -13.45 7.82
C GLN A 126 -4.82 -14.27 7.39
N ARG A 127 -4.84 -14.88 6.20
CA ARG A 127 -3.68 -15.58 5.63
C ARG A 127 -2.49 -14.64 5.41
N LEU A 128 -2.75 -13.43 4.90
CA LEU A 128 -1.74 -12.40 4.66
C LEU A 128 -1.00 -12.05 5.97
N ILE A 129 -1.75 -11.69 7.01
CA ILE A 129 -1.20 -11.26 8.30
C ILE A 129 -0.50 -12.43 9.02
N LYS A 130 -1.08 -13.63 8.98
CA LYS A 130 -0.46 -14.82 9.57
C LYS A 130 0.89 -15.17 8.93
N LYS A 131 0.97 -15.04 7.60
CA LYS A 131 2.20 -15.35 6.85
C LYS A 131 3.25 -14.23 6.95
N TYR A 132 2.79 -13.00 6.98
CA TYR A 132 3.62 -11.79 6.98
C TYR A 132 3.24 -10.88 8.16
N PRO A 133 3.78 -11.12 9.38
CA PRO A 133 3.32 -10.46 10.61
C PRO A 133 3.58 -8.93 10.68
N PHE A 134 4.21 -8.36 9.68
CA PHE A 134 4.36 -6.90 9.57
C PHE A 134 3.15 -6.22 8.92
N TYR A 135 2.18 -6.98 8.40
CA TYR A 135 0.89 -6.43 8.00
C TYR A 135 -0.06 -6.36 9.18
N ILE A 136 -0.87 -5.32 9.18
CA ILE A 136 -1.93 -5.09 10.15
C ILE A 136 -3.28 -4.95 9.44
N GLU A 137 -4.36 -5.26 10.15
CA GLU A 137 -5.70 -4.96 9.65
C GLU A 137 -5.89 -3.45 9.58
N SER A 138 -6.56 -3.00 8.54
CA SER A 138 -6.88 -1.60 8.33
C SER A 138 -8.22 -1.45 7.63
N THR A 139 -8.71 -0.24 7.58
CA THR A 139 -9.96 0.13 6.90
C THR A 139 -9.76 1.47 6.21
N ILE A 140 -10.28 1.59 5.00
CA ILE A 140 -10.39 2.87 4.30
C ILE A 140 -11.77 3.44 4.67
N PRO A 141 -11.86 4.50 5.50
CA PRO A 141 -13.15 5.07 5.88
C PRO A 141 -13.86 5.68 4.68
N ALA A 142 -15.15 5.46 4.57
CA ALA A 142 -15.99 6.00 3.49
C ALA A 142 -15.85 7.52 3.35
N ALA A 143 -15.79 8.23 4.48
CA ALA A 143 -15.66 9.68 4.52
C ALA A 143 -14.35 10.19 3.90
N THR A 144 -13.28 9.38 3.89
CA THR A 144 -11.96 9.80 3.37
C THR A 144 -12.00 10.09 1.87
N TYR A 145 -12.76 9.30 1.11
CA TYR A 145 -12.81 9.38 -0.35
C TYR A 145 -14.23 9.50 -0.91
N GLY A 146 -15.25 9.69 -0.06
CA GLY A 146 -16.64 9.85 -0.47
C GLY A 146 -17.26 8.57 -1.06
N THR A 147 -16.89 7.40 -0.55
CA THR A 147 -17.47 6.11 -0.93
C THR A 147 -18.76 5.83 -0.15
N ALA A 148 -19.54 4.82 -0.58
CA ALA A 148 -20.81 4.48 0.07
C ALA A 148 -20.62 3.77 1.42
N SER A 149 -19.51 3.07 1.62
CA SER A 149 -19.19 2.30 2.82
C SER A 149 -17.69 2.25 3.04
N ASP A 150 -17.31 1.92 4.25
CA ASP A 150 -15.94 1.62 4.61
C ASP A 150 -15.44 0.40 3.82
N THR A 151 -14.15 0.40 3.45
CA THR A 151 -13.55 -0.71 2.72
C THR A 151 -12.48 -1.36 3.60
N PRO A 152 -12.66 -2.62 4.00
CA PRO A 152 -11.64 -3.36 4.74
C PRO A 152 -10.41 -3.61 3.88
N THR A 153 -9.25 -3.48 4.49
CA THR A 153 -7.96 -3.67 3.82
C THR A 153 -6.87 -4.08 4.82
N ALA A 154 -5.63 -4.06 4.40
CA ALA A 154 -4.45 -4.20 5.24
C ALA A 154 -3.53 -2.99 5.08
N ALA A 155 -2.60 -2.84 6.01
CA ALA A 155 -1.59 -1.79 5.99
C ALA A 155 -0.24 -2.30 6.48
N VAL A 156 0.80 -1.55 6.19
CA VAL A 156 2.14 -1.68 6.79
C VAL A 156 2.50 -0.41 7.54
N MET A 157 3.33 -0.54 8.56
CA MET A 157 3.84 0.63 9.28
C MET A 157 5.10 1.16 8.59
N ASN A 158 5.13 2.46 8.33
CA ASN A 158 6.36 3.15 8.01
C ASN A 158 7.22 3.25 9.25
N ILE A 159 8.49 2.85 9.13
CA ILE A 159 9.44 2.87 10.23
C ILE A 159 10.66 3.67 9.80
N LEU A 160 11.01 4.68 10.60
CA LEU A 160 12.30 5.33 10.48
C LEU A 160 13.38 4.36 10.98
N VAL A 161 14.38 4.14 10.15
CA VAL A 161 15.53 3.29 10.50
C VAL A 161 16.82 4.11 10.43
N ALA A 162 17.79 3.75 11.25
CA ALA A 162 19.11 4.32 11.25
C ALA A 162 20.18 3.22 11.17
N ASP A 163 21.36 3.55 10.63
CA ASP A 163 22.54 2.70 10.75
C ASP A 163 22.94 2.64 12.24
N LYS A 164 23.32 1.45 12.73
CA LYS A 164 23.77 1.26 14.11
C LYS A 164 24.99 2.10 14.50
N LYS A 165 25.76 2.58 13.49
CA LYS A 165 26.94 3.42 13.71
C LYS A 165 26.59 4.90 13.85
N LEU A 166 25.34 5.30 13.57
CA LEU A 166 24.92 6.68 13.75
C LEU A 166 25.00 7.04 15.24
N PRO A 167 25.69 8.14 15.61
CA PRO A 167 25.80 8.55 17.00
C PRO A 167 24.43 8.78 17.64
N ALA A 168 24.30 8.38 18.91
CA ALA A 168 23.02 8.45 19.61
C ALA A 168 22.52 9.89 19.83
N ASP A 169 23.41 10.85 19.98
CA ASP A 169 23.11 12.28 20.08
C ASP A 169 22.49 12.81 18.78
N VAL A 170 23.00 12.38 17.62
CA VAL A 170 22.42 12.75 16.33
C VAL A 170 21.00 12.21 16.19
N VAL A 171 20.76 10.96 16.59
CA VAL A 171 19.40 10.36 16.58
C VAL A 171 18.49 11.09 17.57
N TYR A 172 19.01 11.44 18.77
CA TYR A 172 18.27 12.20 19.76
C TYR A 172 17.85 13.57 19.23
N ASP A 173 18.80 14.33 18.66
CA ASP A 173 18.51 15.65 18.12
C ASP A 173 17.54 15.61 16.95
N LEU A 174 17.64 14.60 16.07
CA LEU A 174 16.68 14.35 15.01
C LEU A 174 15.26 14.16 15.57
N LEU A 175 15.09 13.25 16.53
CA LEU A 175 13.80 12.98 17.15
C LEU A 175 13.25 14.19 17.90
N LYS A 176 14.10 14.88 18.65
CA LYS A 176 13.72 16.11 19.36
C LYS A 176 13.19 17.19 18.42
N ASN A 177 13.78 17.33 17.24
CA ASN A 177 13.29 18.28 16.23
C ASN A 177 11.99 17.80 15.58
N ILE A 178 11.87 16.51 15.22
CA ILE A 178 10.65 15.94 14.65
C ILE A 178 9.47 16.09 15.62
N PHE A 179 9.65 15.79 16.89
CA PHE A 179 8.61 15.86 17.92
C PHE A 179 8.53 17.23 18.61
N SER A 180 9.21 18.26 18.12
CA SER A 180 8.98 19.64 18.54
C SER A 180 7.62 20.14 18.03
N PRO A 181 7.01 21.17 18.65
CA PRO A 181 5.78 21.75 18.15
C PRO A 181 5.84 22.12 16.65
N THR A 182 6.92 22.76 16.24
CA THR A 182 7.14 23.15 14.83
C THR A 182 7.35 21.92 13.94
N GLY A 183 8.04 20.88 14.41
CA GLY A 183 8.24 19.63 13.68
C GLY A 183 6.93 18.91 13.42
N LEU A 184 6.06 18.81 14.42
CA LEU A 184 4.75 18.16 14.31
C LEU A 184 3.77 18.91 13.41
N GLU A 185 3.93 20.22 13.23
CA GLU A 185 3.15 21.01 12.28
C GLU A 185 3.58 20.77 10.81
N THR A 186 4.78 20.20 10.61
CA THR A 186 5.39 20.05 9.28
C THR A 186 5.18 18.63 8.71
N ILE A 187 4.89 17.65 9.56
CA ILE A 187 4.60 16.26 9.19
C ILE A 187 3.10 16.02 9.14
#